data_b6e5d6cf4f89ad1e575d5cdfb09c4b9f
#
_entry.id   b6e5d6cf4f89ad1e575d5cdfb09c4b9f
#
_cell.length_a   1.000
_cell.length_b   1.000
_cell.length_c   1.000
_cell.angle_alpha   90.00
_cell.angle_beta   90.00
_cell.angle_gamma   90.00
#
_symmetry.space_group_name_H-M   'P 1'
#
loop_
_entity.id
_entity.type
_entity.pdbx_description
1 polymer ?
#
loop_
_entity_poly.entity_id
_entity_poly.type
_entity_poly.pdbx_seq_one_letter_code
_entity_poly.pdbx_strand_id
1 'polypeptide(L)'
;MAIKKIKINNTSQLTLNSSAGWLFEYQSQFGRDILPDLLPVIGAGVEFIAGIFEENGTVNQDNISSILDSRKDEVIVQLAGMEVMTVIQITWAMAKNANDEIEPPREWLKQFETFPIDIILPILFELIAKSFVSSKNLNRLRKIKKEAKINLSRLTTSSSEQSQEDLTSEA
;
A
#
# COMPACT_ATOMS: atom_id res chain seq x y z
N MET A 1 13.27 -5.28 8.68
CA MET A 1 12.55 -6.57 8.77
C MET A 1 11.33 -6.35 9.63
N ALA A 2 10.13 -6.43 9.07
CA ALA A 2 8.91 -6.20 9.84
C ALA A 2 8.19 -7.53 10.05
N ILE A 3 8.23 -8.01 11.30
CA ILE A 3 7.44 -9.16 11.76
C ILE A 3 6.31 -8.59 12.62
N LYS A 4 5.07 -8.97 12.31
CA LYS A 4 3.90 -8.55 13.07
C LYS A 4 3.12 -9.77 13.55
N LYS A 5 2.75 -9.78 14.83
CA LYS A 5 1.89 -10.79 15.42
C LYS A 5 0.48 -10.22 15.55
N ILE A 6 -0.50 -10.95 15.05
CA ILE A 6 -1.91 -10.54 14.99
C ILE A 6 -2.71 -11.53 15.82
N LYS A 7 -3.48 -11.05 16.78
CA LYS A 7 -4.48 -11.87 17.45
C LYS A 7 -5.71 -11.97 16.54
N ILE A 8 -6.04 -13.18 16.12
CA ILE A 8 -7.22 -13.45 15.30
C ILE A 8 -8.45 -13.63 16.21
N ASN A 9 -8.25 -14.37 17.30
CA ASN A 9 -9.23 -14.57 18.36
C ASN A 9 -8.50 -14.81 19.70
N ASN A 10 -9.21 -15.18 20.74
CA ASN A 10 -8.63 -15.37 22.09
C ASN A 10 -7.59 -16.52 22.14
N THR A 11 -7.60 -17.44 21.18
CA THR A 11 -6.76 -18.65 21.17
C THR A 11 -5.79 -18.71 20.00
N SER A 12 -6.01 -17.92 18.92
CA SER A 12 -5.23 -18.01 17.69
C SER A 12 -4.47 -16.73 17.43
N GLN A 13 -3.18 -16.87 17.11
CA GLN A 13 -2.29 -15.78 16.74
C GLN A 13 -1.66 -16.09 15.37
N LEU A 14 -1.68 -15.11 14.50
CA LEU A 14 -1.02 -15.16 13.19
C LEU A 14 0.25 -14.31 13.22
N THR A 15 1.36 -14.87 12.74
CA THR A 15 2.62 -14.14 12.59
C THR A 15 2.85 -13.89 11.11
N LEU A 16 3.07 -12.63 10.73
CA LEU A 16 3.37 -12.21 9.36
C LEU A 16 4.79 -11.64 9.28
N ASN A 17 5.52 -12.01 8.23
CA ASN A 17 6.86 -11.50 7.94
C ASN A 17 6.89 -10.87 6.55
N SER A 18 7.06 -9.56 6.48
CA SER A 18 7.10 -8.79 5.24
C SER A 18 8.51 -8.61 4.65
N SER A 19 9.51 -9.42 5.06
CA SER A 19 10.78 -9.48 4.35
C SER A 19 10.57 -9.99 2.92
N ALA A 20 11.44 -9.62 1.98
CA ALA A 20 11.26 -9.92 0.55
C ALA A 20 10.98 -11.40 0.22
N GLY A 21 11.28 -12.33 1.14
CA GLY A 21 11.02 -13.76 0.98
C GLY A 21 9.56 -14.10 0.68
N TRP A 22 8.58 -13.36 1.24
CA TRP A 22 7.17 -13.62 0.98
C TRP A 22 6.78 -13.51 -0.50
N LEU A 23 7.51 -12.74 -1.29
CA LEU A 23 7.30 -12.64 -2.74
C LEU A 23 7.61 -13.97 -3.45
N PHE A 24 8.66 -14.67 -3.00
CA PHE A 24 9.01 -15.99 -3.51
C PHE A 24 7.99 -17.04 -3.07
N GLU A 25 7.53 -16.98 -1.82
CA GLU A 25 6.46 -17.88 -1.34
C GLU A 25 5.19 -17.70 -2.17
N TYR A 26 4.80 -16.44 -2.44
CA TYR A 26 3.64 -16.12 -3.27
C TYR A 26 3.80 -16.67 -4.70
N GLN A 27 4.91 -16.35 -5.37
CA GLN A 27 5.16 -16.78 -6.74
C GLN A 27 5.25 -18.30 -6.85
N SER A 28 5.94 -18.95 -5.92
CA SER A 28 6.09 -20.42 -5.88
C SER A 28 4.75 -21.13 -5.72
N GLN A 29 3.87 -20.61 -4.88
CA GLN A 29 2.58 -21.23 -4.58
C GLN A 29 1.52 -20.94 -5.65
N PHE A 30 1.45 -19.70 -6.15
CA PHE A 30 0.35 -19.26 -7.02
C PHE A 30 0.75 -19.13 -8.50
N GLY A 31 2.04 -19.33 -8.84
CA GLY A 31 2.55 -19.35 -10.21
C GLY A 31 2.47 -18.00 -10.94
N ARG A 32 2.23 -16.89 -10.22
CA ARG A 32 2.08 -15.54 -10.79
C ARG A 32 2.84 -14.50 -9.98
N ASP A 33 3.22 -13.41 -10.65
CA ASP A 33 3.78 -12.24 -10.00
C ASP A 33 2.67 -11.46 -9.27
N ILE A 34 2.95 -11.04 -8.05
CA ILE A 34 2.02 -10.22 -7.24
C ILE A 34 2.11 -8.73 -7.57
N LEU A 35 3.18 -8.28 -8.23
CA LEU A 35 3.39 -6.85 -8.49
C LEU A 35 2.24 -6.17 -9.22
N PRO A 36 1.61 -6.76 -10.26
CA PRO A 36 0.46 -6.16 -10.91
C PRO A 36 -0.70 -5.86 -9.95
N ASP A 37 -0.94 -6.76 -8.98
CA ASP A 37 -2.01 -6.61 -7.98
C ASP A 37 -1.64 -5.59 -6.89
N LEU A 38 -0.33 -5.43 -6.61
CA LEU A 38 0.16 -4.49 -5.61
C LEU A 38 0.30 -3.06 -6.12
N LEU A 39 0.55 -2.85 -7.42
CA LEU A 39 0.79 -1.51 -7.96
C LEU A 39 -0.33 -0.51 -7.64
N PRO A 40 -1.62 -0.85 -7.77
CA PRO A 40 -2.71 0.06 -7.37
C PRO A 40 -2.67 0.38 -5.88
N VAL A 41 -2.38 -0.62 -5.03
CA VAL A 41 -2.31 -0.48 -3.56
C VAL A 41 -1.12 0.40 -3.17
N ILE A 42 0.04 0.19 -3.80
CA ILE A 42 1.24 1.01 -3.58
C ILE A 42 0.97 2.45 -4.02
N GLY A 43 0.32 2.65 -5.17
CA GLY A 43 -0.05 3.96 -5.67
C GLY A 43 -0.97 4.70 -4.69
N ALA A 44 -2.06 4.07 -4.28
CA ALA A 44 -2.99 4.60 -3.29
C ALA A 44 -2.28 4.87 -1.95
N GLY A 45 -1.40 3.97 -1.50
CA GLY A 45 -0.61 4.13 -0.29
C GLY A 45 0.36 5.31 -0.36
N VAL A 46 0.99 5.53 -1.50
CA VAL A 46 1.88 6.68 -1.71
C VAL A 46 1.10 7.99 -1.69
N GLU A 47 -0.08 8.04 -2.33
CA GLU A 47 -0.94 9.23 -2.31
C GLU A 47 -1.47 9.52 -0.90
N PHE A 48 -1.91 8.48 -0.18
CA PHE A 48 -2.35 8.58 1.20
C PHE A 48 -1.24 9.13 2.10
N ILE A 49 -0.04 8.53 2.05
CA ILE A 49 1.12 8.99 2.81
C ILE A 49 1.53 10.40 2.40
N ALA A 50 1.48 10.74 1.13
CA ALA A 50 1.80 12.10 0.66
C ALA A 50 0.80 13.14 1.19
N GLY A 51 -0.50 12.82 1.26
CA GLY A 51 -1.53 13.67 1.87
C GLY A 51 -1.27 13.92 3.35
N ILE A 52 -0.92 12.88 4.10
CA ILE A 52 -0.55 13.01 5.52
C ILE A 52 0.69 13.89 5.72
N PHE A 53 1.65 13.83 4.82
CA PHE A 53 2.82 14.70 4.85
C PHE A 53 2.48 16.18 4.67
N GLU A 54 1.54 16.48 3.79
CA GLU A 54 1.09 17.86 3.55
C GLU A 54 0.40 18.43 4.82
N GLU A 55 -0.29 17.58 5.60
CA GLU A 55 -0.99 17.99 6.81
C GLU A 55 -0.08 18.08 8.04
N ASN A 56 0.85 17.14 8.22
CA ASN A 56 1.59 16.95 9.49
C ASN A 56 3.12 17.16 9.40
N GLY A 57 3.66 17.50 8.24
CA GLY A 57 5.06 17.91 8.05
C GLY A 57 6.11 16.80 8.05
N THR A 58 5.96 15.72 8.80
CA THR A 58 6.94 14.61 8.87
C THR A 58 6.30 13.25 9.05
N VAL A 59 6.48 12.36 8.08
CA VAL A 59 6.18 10.93 8.22
C VAL A 59 7.50 10.16 8.19
N ASN A 60 7.77 9.36 9.19
CA ASN A 60 8.90 8.44 9.26
C ASN A 60 8.39 7.02 9.55
N GLN A 61 9.27 6.03 9.49
CA GLN A 61 8.87 4.64 9.73
C GLN A 61 8.29 4.40 11.13
N ASP A 62 8.66 5.23 12.11
CA ASP A 62 8.26 5.07 13.50
C ASP A 62 6.82 5.55 13.75
N ASN A 63 6.38 6.58 13.02
CA ASN A 63 5.02 7.13 13.18
C ASN A 63 4.00 6.62 12.14
N ILE A 64 4.43 5.88 11.11
CA ILE A 64 3.51 5.29 10.11
C ILE A 64 2.43 4.43 10.78
N SER A 65 2.79 3.57 11.74
CA SER A 65 1.82 2.69 12.41
C SER A 65 0.73 3.48 13.12
N SER A 66 1.09 4.50 13.89
CA SER A 66 0.13 5.31 14.64
C SER A 66 -0.78 6.14 13.71
N ILE A 67 -0.25 6.60 12.60
CA ILE A 67 -1.01 7.33 11.58
C ILE A 67 -2.01 6.41 10.88
N LEU A 68 -1.58 5.21 10.48
CA LEU A 68 -2.46 4.22 9.85
C LEU A 68 -3.54 3.74 10.83
N ASP A 69 -3.19 3.57 12.11
CA ASP A 69 -4.15 3.21 13.16
C ASP A 69 -5.19 4.30 13.38
N SER A 70 -4.82 5.57 13.31
CA SER A 70 -5.75 6.70 13.47
C SER A 70 -6.67 6.92 12.25
N ARG A 71 -6.32 6.37 11.08
CA ARG A 71 -7.05 6.53 9.82
C ARG A 71 -7.44 5.19 9.18
N LYS A 72 -7.76 4.19 10.00
CA LYS A 72 -8.11 2.84 9.54
C LYS A 72 -9.21 2.82 8.50
N ASP A 73 -10.24 3.62 8.69
CA ASP A 73 -11.39 3.66 7.77
C ASP A 73 -11.00 4.17 6.38
N GLU A 74 -10.12 5.17 6.31
CA GLU A 74 -9.58 5.68 5.05
C GLU A 74 -8.71 4.62 4.35
N VAL A 75 -7.90 3.89 5.10
CA VAL A 75 -7.08 2.78 4.59
C VAL A 75 -7.97 1.68 4.00
N ILE A 76 -9.04 1.30 4.71
CA ILE A 76 -10.00 0.29 4.22
C ILE A 76 -10.65 0.73 2.91
N VAL A 77 -11.05 1.99 2.79
CA VAL A 77 -11.62 2.54 1.56
C VAL A 77 -10.63 2.48 0.40
N GLN A 78 -9.35 2.82 0.63
CA GLN A 78 -8.32 2.75 -0.41
C GLN A 78 -8.04 1.31 -0.88
N LEU A 79 -8.24 0.34 0.01
CA LEU A 79 -8.04 -1.08 -0.27
C LEU A 79 -9.29 -1.81 -0.74
N ALA A 80 -10.45 -1.15 -0.77
CA ALA A 80 -11.74 -1.74 -1.19
C ALA A 80 -11.75 -2.27 -2.64
N GLY A 81 -10.78 -1.85 -3.47
CA GLY A 81 -10.57 -2.37 -4.82
C GLY A 81 -9.77 -3.67 -4.91
N MET A 82 -9.18 -4.16 -3.81
CA MET A 82 -8.46 -5.43 -3.81
C MET A 82 -9.42 -6.62 -3.78
N GLU A 83 -9.14 -7.62 -4.60
CA GLU A 83 -9.85 -8.89 -4.50
C GLU A 83 -9.55 -9.57 -3.15
N VAL A 84 -10.59 -10.05 -2.49
CA VAL A 84 -10.50 -10.77 -1.22
C VAL A 84 -9.50 -11.93 -1.28
N MET A 85 -9.48 -12.66 -2.41
CA MET A 85 -8.55 -13.77 -2.60
C MET A 85 -7.09 -13.30 -2.65
N THR A 86 -6.81 -12.14 -3.23
CA THR A 86 -5.47 -11.55 -3.22
C THR A 86 -5.02 -11.22 -1.80
N VAL A 87 -5.90 -10.66 -0.97
CA VAL A 87 -5.62 -10.41 0.46
C VAL A 87 -5.27 -11.70 1.20
N ILE A 88 -6.07 -12.76 1.01
CA ILE A 88 -5.82 -14.07 1.61
C ILE A 88 -4.47 -14.65 1.16
N GLN A 89 -4.18 -14.59 -0.14
CA GLN A 89 -2.95 -15.11 -0.72
C GLN A 89 -1.69 -14.38 -0.21
N ILE A 90 -1.75 -13.06 -0.12
CA ILE A 90 -0.65 -12.25 0.46
C ILE A 90 -0.46 -12.59 1.93
N THR A 91 -1.56 -12.69 2.69
CA THR A 91 -1.50 -13.03 4.11
C THR A 91 -0.85 -14.39 4.31
N TRP A 92 -1.26 -15.39 3.52
CA TRP A 92 -0.67 -16.72 3.56
C TRP A 92 0.82 -16.68 3.24
N ALA A 93 1.23 -15.99 2.17
CA ALA A 93 2.64 -15.91 1.78
C ALA A 93 3.51 -15.24 2.85
N MET A 94 3.01 -14.19 3.52
CA MET A 94 3.71 -13.56 4.64
C MET A 94 3.74 -14.46 5.89
N ALA A 95 2.69 -15.26 6.13
CA ALA A 95 2.66 -16.24 7.21
C ALA A 95 3.65 -17.38 6.94
N LYS A 96 3.68 -17.90 5.72
CA LYS A 96 4.62 -18.93 5.27
C LYS A 96 6.07 -18.46 5.40
N ASN A 97 6.35 -17.23 5.00
CA ASN A 97 7.65 -16.59 5.16
C ASN A 97 8.04 -16.34 6.64
N ALA A 98 7.08 -16.38 7.56
CA ALA A 98 7.33 -16.31 9.00
C ALA A 98 7.51 -17.68 9.65
N ASN A 99 6.90 -18.72 9.08
CA ASN A 99 6.94 -20.10 9.58
C ASN A 99 6.77 -21.09 8.42
N ASP A 100 7.82 -21.82 8.11
CA ASP A 100 7.86 -22.81 7.03
C ASP A 100 6.93 -24.00 7.26
N GLU A 101 6.39 -24.20 8.47
CA GLU A 101 5.45 -25.27 8.80
C GLU A 101 3.99 -24.94 8.40
N ILE A 102 3.73 -23.71 7.93
CA ILE A 102 2.40 -23.33 7.46
C ILE A 102 1.98 -24.23 6.29
N GLU A 103 0.79 -24.82 6.43
CA GLU A 103 0.19 -25.69 5.43
C GLU A 103 -0.12 -24.94 4.12
N PRO A 104 -0.35 -25.65 2.99
CA PRO A 104 -0.82 -25.05 1.75
C PRO A 104 -2.06 -24.16 1.96
N PRO A 105 -2.30 -23.15 1.12
CA PRO A 105 -3.30 -22.10 1.37
C PRO A 105 -4.70 -22.62 1.68
N ARG A 106 -5.12 -23.69 0.99
CA ARG A 106 -6.46 -24.26 1.17
C ARG A 106 -6.63 -24.94 2.54
N GLU A 107 -5.64 -25.67 2.96
CA GLU A 107 -5.63 -26.37 4.26
C GLU A 107 -5.47 -25.36 5.40
N TRP A 108 -4.57 -24.40 5.22
CA TRP A 108 -4.36 -23.31 6.16
C TRP A 108 -5.62 -22.46 6.36
N LEU A 109 -6.38 -22.17 5.30
CA LEU A 109 -7.59 -21.35 5.38
C LEU A 109 -8.70 -22.04 6.17
N LYS A 110 -8.76 -23.39 6.18
CA LYS A 110 -9.75 -24.17 6.96
C LYS A 110 -9.56 -24.02 8.48
N GLN A 111 -8.42 -23.54 8.93
CA GLN A 111 -8.17 -23.27 10.36
C GLN A 111 -8.96 -22.08 10.89
N PHE A 112 -9.52 -21.25 9.98
CA PHE A 112 -10.32 -20.09 10.31
C PHE A 112 -11.80 -20.38 10.08
N GLU A 113 -12.62 -20.21 11.10
CA GLU A 113 -14.07 -20.24 10.96
C GLU A 113 -14.55 -19.08 10.07
N THR A 114 -13.98 -17.89 10.31
CA THR A 114 -14.15 -16.68 9.49
C THR A 114 -12.81 -16.03 9.33
N PHE A 115 -12.42 -15.70 8.09
CA PHE A 115 -11.18 -15.00 7.85
C PHE A 115 -11.35 -13.51 8.21
N PRO A 116 -10.59 -12.98 9.19
CA PRO A 116 -10.81 -11.64 9.75
C PRO A 116 -10.17 -10.56 8.86
N ILE A 117 -10.77 -10.31 7.70
CA ILE A 117 -10.27 -9.35 6.70
C ILE A 117 -10.15 -7.95 7.27
N ASP A 118 -11.12 -7.51 8.06
CA ASP A 118 -11.17 -6.21 8.71
C ASP A 118 -9.99 -5.93 9.63
N ILE A 119 -9.46 -6.96 10.28
CA ILE A 119 -8.26 -6.90 11.13
C ILE A 119 -6.99 -6.99 10.28
N ILE A 120 -6.98 -7.89 9.30
CA ILE A 120 -5.77 -8.21 8.51
C ILE A 120 -5.45 -7.11 7.51
N LEU A 121 -6.44 -6.57 6.83
CA LEU A 121 -6.26 -5.63 5.73
C LEU A 121 -5.45 -4.37 6.11
N PRO A 122 -5.75 -3.65 7.20
CA PRO A 122 -4.94 -2.50 7.64
C PRO A 122 -3.49 -2.89 7.99
N ILE A 123 -3.30 -4.09 8.53
CA ILE A 123 -1.98 -4.59 8.91
C ILE A 123 -1.15 -4.95 7.67
N LEU A 124 -1.76 -5.58 6.67
CA LEU A 124 -1.11 -5.84 5.39
C LEU A 124 -0.67 -4.54 4.73
N PHE A 125 -1.55 -3.54 4.71
CA PHE A 125 -1.22 -2.23 4.16
C PHE A 125 -0.01 -1.62 4.88
N GLU A 126 0.01 -1.64 6.21
CA GLU A 126 1.14 -1.18 7.01
C GLU A 126 2.44 -1.92 6.65
N LEU A 127 2.40 -3.25 6.55
CA LEU A 127 3.56 -4.08 6.23
C LEU A 127 4.07 -3.81 4.81
N ILE A 128 3.16 -3.71 3.84
CA ILE A 128 3.48 -3.37 2.46
C ILE A 128 4.05 -1.95 2.39
N ALA A 129 3.39 -0.97 2.98
CA ALA A 129 3.85 0.42 3.01
C ALA A 129 5.27 0.53 3.60
N LYS A 130 5.55 -0.12 4.72
CA LYS A 130 6.88 -0.15 5.33
C LYS A 130 7.95 -0.82 4.46
N SER A 131 7.57 -1.81 3.66
CA SER A 131 8.49 -2.50 2.76
C SER A 131 8.92 -1.61 1.59
N PHE A 132 8.03 -0.74 1.10
CA PHE A 132 8.28 0.12 -0.05
C PHE A 132 8.68 1.56 0.33
N VAL A 133 8.32 2.02 1.53
CA VAL A 133 8.59 3.37 2.02
C VAL A 133 9.92 3.41 2.77
N SER A 134 11.03 3.45 2.03
CA SER A 134 12.27 3.95 2.60
C SER A 134 12.27 5.49 2.53
N SER A 135 12.89 6.17 3.50
CA SER A 135 13.04 7.65 3.52
C SER A 135 13.62 8.19 2.21
N LYS A 136 14.47 7.41 1.54
CA LYS A 136 15.06 7.75 0.24
C LYS A 136 14.04 7.69 -0.90
N ASN A 137 13.14 6.72 -0.88
CA ASN A 137 12.10 6.56 -1.90
C ASN A 137 11.00 7.61 -1.72
N LEU A 138 10.63 7.96 -0.49
CA LEU A 138 9.71 9.06 -0.19
C LEU A 138 10.23 10.40 -0.74
N ASN A 139 11.50 10.71 -0.53
CA ASN A 139 12.10 11.94 -1.04
C ASN A 139 12.13 11.98 -2.58
N ARG A 140 12.36 10.85 -3.24
CA ARG A 140 12.27 10.72 -4.70
C ARG A 140 10.86 10.96 -5.22
N LEU A 141 9.87 10.33 -4.61
CA LEU A 141 8.45 10.49 -4.98
C LEU A 141 7.97 11.94 -4.80
N ARG A 142 8.37 12.60 -3.71
CA ARG A 142 8.11 14.04 -3.51
C ARG A 142 8.68 14.89 -4.63
N LYS A 143 9.93 14.63 -5.04
CA LYS A 143 10.58 15.37 -6.12
C LYS A 143 9.83 15.21 -7.43
N ILE A 144 9.46 13.97 -7.79
CA ILE A 144 8.69 13.65 -8.99
C ILE A 144 7.32 14.34 -8.96
N LYS A 145 6.58 14.27 -7.85
CA LYS A 145 5.26 14.92 -7.72
C LYS A 145 5.37 16.45 -7.83
N LYS A 146 6.39 17.05 -7.22
CA LYS A 146 6.64 18.49 -7.32
C LYS A 146 6.97 18.93 -8.75
N GLU A 147 7.80 18.17 -9.45
CA GLU A 147 8.15 18.41 -10.85
C GLU A 147 6.94 18.24 -11.77
N ALA A 148 6.12 17.21 -11.56
CA ALA A 148 4.88 17.00 -12.31
C ALA A 148 3.88 18.15 -12.09
N LYS A 149 3.70 18.62 -10.85
CA LYS A 149 2.82 19.75 -10.53
C LYS A 149 3.28 21.05 -11.19
N ILE A 150 4.60 21.30 -11.19
CA ILE A 150 5.18 22.48 -11.87
C ILE A 150 4.98 22.40 -13.38
N ASN A 151 5.16 21.23 -13.98
CA ASN A 151 4.97 21.06 -15.43
C ASN A 151 3.49 21.23 -15.82
N LEU A 152 2.57 20.72 -15.01
CA LEU A 152 1.13 20.86 -15.24
C LEU A 152 0.70 22.35 -15.15
N SER A 153 1.19 23.08 -14.15
CA SER A 153 0.88 24.50 -14.01
C SER A 153 1.44 25.35 -15.18
N ARG A 154 2.61 24.99 -15.71
CA ARG A 154 3.18 25.66 -16.89
C ARG A 154 2.35 25.43 -18.16
N LEU A 155 1.83 24.20 -18.35
CA LEU A 155 0.97 23.86 -19.48
C LEU A 155 -0.37 24.62 -19.43
N THR A 156 -0.97 24.76 -18.24
CA THR A 156 -2.23 25.51 -18.07
C THR A 156 -2.04 27.02 -18.26
N THR A 157 -0.89 27.58 -17.90
CA THR A 157 -0.59 29.03 -18.09
C THR A 157 -0.34 29.32 -19.56
N SER A 158 0.36 28.47 -20.30
CA SER A 158 0.61 28.68 -21.73
C SER A 158 -0.67 28.59 -22.59
N SER A 159 -1.65 27.75 -22.16
CA SER A 159 -2.93 27.65 -22.86
C SER A 159 -3.84 28.87 -22.64
N SER A 160 -3.70 29.60 -21.53
CA SER A 160 -4.48 30.80 -21.24
C SER A 160 -3.92 32.04 -21.94
N GLU A 161 -2.63 32.12 -22.22
CA GLU A 161 -2.01 33.20 -22.95
C GLU A 161 -2.33 33.17 -24.45
N GLN A 162 -2.35 32.01 -25.09
CA GLN A 162 -2.75 31.86 -26.50
C GLN A 162 -4.20 32.23 -26.77
N SER A 163 -5.09 32.06 -25.81
CA SER A 163 -6.53 32.41 -25.97
C SER A 163 -6.79 33.91 -25.87
N GLN A 164 -5.86 34.73 -25.37
CA GLN A 164 -5.98 36.20 -25.32
C GLN A 164 -5.40 36.90 -26.54
N GLU A 165 -4.43 36.34 -27.22
CA GLU A 165 -3.86 36.94 -28.43
C GLU A 165 -4.79 36.85 -29.66
N ASP A 166 -5.59 35.78 -29.75
CA ASP A 166 -6.56 35.61 -30.85
C ASP A 166 -7.77 36.55 -30.77
N LEU A 167 -8.06 37.14 -29.60
CA LEU A 167 -9.18 38.07 -29.42
C LEU A 167 -8.84 39.54 -29.70
N THR A 168 -7.57 39.88 -29.88
CA THR A 168 -7.11 41.25 -30.15
C THR A 168 -6.75 41.51 -31.59
N SER A 169 -6.81 40.50 -32.48
CA SER A 169 -6.46 40.66 -33.90
C SER A 169 -7.64 40.89 -34.84
N GLU A 170 -8.90 40.94 -34.33
CA GLU A 170 -10.16 41.20 -35.09
C GLU A 170 -10.85 42.53 -34.72
N ALA A 171 -10.11 43.55 -34.31
CA ALA A 171 -10.65 44.88 -34.07
C ALA A 171 -10.02 45.94 -34.99
#